data_e479b7b0efac1220b4c0bb9e525f8297
#
_entry.id   e479b7b0efac1220b4c0bb9e525f8297
#
_cell.length_a   1.000
_cell.length_b   1.000
_cell.length_c   1.000
_cell.angle_alpha   90.00
_cell.angle_beta   90.00
_cell.angle_gamma   90.00
#
_symmetry.space_group_name_H-M   'P 1'
#
loop_
_entity.id
_entity.type
_entity.pdbx_description
1 polymer ?
#
loop_
_entity_poly.entity_id
_entity_poly.type
_entity_poly.pdbx_seq_one_letter_code
_entity_poly.pdbx_strand_id
1 'polypeptide(L)'
;MSSDPTAHSQTLNIAVLPGDGIGPEVMAEAHKVLEAVAASSGLTLSRQECLVGGAAIDATGHALPADTLAACEAADAILFGSVGGPKWESLPPQ
;
A
#
# COMPACT_ATOMS: atom_id res chain seq x y z
N MET A 1 -10.12 -5.77 26.41
CA MET A 1 -8.91 -5.04 26.09
C MET A 1 -7.92 -5.12 27.25
N SER A 2 -6.68 -5.40 26.96
CA SER A 2 -5.66 -5.51 27.98
C SER A 2 -5.34 -4.15 28.58
N SER A 3 -5.08 -4.11 29.89
CA SER A 3 -4.61 -2.91 30.56
C SER A 3 -3.09 -2.76 30.49
N ASP A 4 -2.40 -3.76 29.93
CA ASP A 4 -0.95 -3.74 29.75
C ASP A 4 -0.61 -2.77 28.61
N PRO A 5 0.17 -1.70 28.83
CA PRO A 5 0.55 -0.77 27.77
C PRO A 5 1.22 -1.45 26.57
N THR A 6 1.98 -2.52 26.80
CA THR A 6 2.66 -3.22 25.72
C THR A 6 1.68 -3.97 24.81
N ALA A 7 0.52 -4.33 25.33
CA ALA A 7 -0.51 -5.00 24.52
C ALA A 7 -1.15 -4.05 23.50
N HIS A 8 -1.01 -2.74 23.69
CA HIS A 8 -1.53 -1.74 22.77
C HIS A 8 -0.49 -1.29 21.75
N SER A 9 0.76 -1.72 21.91
CA SER A 9 1.85 -1.33 21.04
C SER A 9 2.07 -2.36 19.95
N GLN A 10 1.00 -2.64 19.21
CA GLN A 10 1.08 -3.57 18.08
C GLN A 10 1.59 -2.86 16.85
N THR A 11 2.41 -3.57 16.09
CA THR A 11 2.87 -3.10 14.79
C THR A 11 2.11 -3.85 13.70
N LEU A 12 1.46 -3.09 12.83
CA LEU A 12 0.81 -3.64 11.65
C LEU A 12 1.67 -3.36 10.43
N ASN A 13 1.97 -4.40 9.68
CA ASN A 13 2.74 -4.28 8.45
C ASN A 13 1.78 -4.12 7.29
N ILE A 14 1.88 -2.99 6.59
CA ILE A 14 0.98 -2.64 5.51
C ILE A 14 1.77 -2.52 4.22
N ALA A 15 1.37 -3.28 3.20
CA ALA A 15 1.87 -3.08 1.85
C ALA A 15 1.05 -1.96 1.22
N VAL A 16 1.74 -0.91 0.77
CA VAL A 16 1.11 0.29 0.22
C VAL A 16 1.36 0.32 -1.28
N LEU A 17 0.28 0.27 -2.05
CA LEU A 17 0.33 0.25 -3.51
C LEU A 17 -0.39 1.49 -4.05
N PRO A 18 0.31 2.63 -4.16
CA PRO A 18 -0.33 3.85 -4.66
C PRO A 18 -0.88 3.70 -6.08
N GLY A 19 -0.11 3.02 -6.93
CA GLY A 19 -0.53 2.77 -8.30
C GLY A 19 -0.31 3.97 -9.20
N ASP A 20 -1.33 4.29 -10.00
CA ASP A 20 -1.22 5.23 -11.11
C ASP A 20 -2.20 6.37 -10.99
N GLY A 21 -2.01 7.38 -11.84
CA GLY A 21 -2.93 8.49 -11.95
C GLY A 21 -3.11 9.23 -10.64
N ILE A 22 -4.34 9.26 -10.13
CA ILE A 22 -4.65 9.92 -8.87
C ILE A 22 -4.34 9.06 -7.65
N GLY A 23 -3.91 7.82 -7.86
CA GLY A 23 -3.61 6.90 -6.77
C GLY A 23 -2.70 7.48 -5.71
N PRO A 24 -1.51 8.03 -6.08
CA PRO A 24 -0.62 8.63 -5.09
C PRO A 24 -1.24 9.77 -4.29
N GLU A 25 -2.06 10.62 -4.91
CA GLU A 25 -2.71 11.72 -4.22
C GLU A 25 -3.76 11.22 -3.23
N VAL A 26 -4.57 10.27 -3.66
CA VAL A 26 -5.58 9.65 -2.81
C VAL A 26 -4.89 8.93 -1.64
N MET A 27 -3.80 8.26 -1.92
CA MET A 27 -3.04 7.52 -0.92
C MET A 27 -2.45 8.45 0.15
N ALA A 28 -1.97 9.63 -0.26
CA ALA A 28 -1.44 10.61 0.67
C ALA A 28 -2.50 11.04 1.69
N GLU A 29 -3.74 11.21 1.25
CA GLU A 29 -4.83 11.55 2.15
C GLU A 29 -5.24 10.38 3.03
N ALA A 30 -5.26 9.17 2.47
CA ALA A 30 -5.56 7.97 3.25
C ALA A 30 -4.54 7.74 4.36
N HIS A 31 -3.27 8.02 4.09
CA HIS A 31 -2.21 7.91 5.10
C HIS A 31 -2.45 8.83 6.29
N LYS A 32 -2.95 10.04 6.05
CA LYS A 32 -3.24 10.97 7.14
C LYS A 32 -4.30 10.40 8.07
N VAL A 33 -5.34 9.81 7.50
CA VAL A 33 -6.41 9.18 8.29
C VAL A 33 -5.87 7.99 9.08
N LEU A 34 -5.08 7.13 8.42
CA LEU A 34 -4.51 5.96 9.07
C LEU A 34 -3.59 6.35 10.23
N GLU A 35 -2.76 7.37 10.05
CA GLU A 35 -1.87 7.84 11.11
C GLU A 35 -2.66 8.35 12.29
N ALA A 36 -3.74 9.09 12.06
CA ALA A 36 -4.59 9.60 13.13
C ALA A 36 -5.26 8.45 13.90
N VAL A 37 -5.78 7.46 13.18
CA VAL A 37 -6.42 6.29 13.80
C VAL A 37 -5.40 5.48 14.59
N ALA A 38 -4.22 5.26 14.02
CA ALA A 38 -3.17 4.51 14.69
C ALA A 38 -2.73 5.19 15.97
N ALA A 39 -2.54 6.50 15.93
CA ALA A 39 -2.14 7.27 17.10
C ALA A 39 -3.16 7.16 18.23
N SER A 40 -4.45 7.24 17.93
CA SER A 40 -5.49 7.14 18.94
C SER A 40 -5.70 5.71 19.45
N SER A 41 -5.27 4.71 18.69
CA SER A 41 -5.46 3.30 19.05
C SER A 41 -4.22 2.65 19.66
N GLY A 42 -3.11 3.37 19.73
CA GLY A 42 -1.85 2.82 20.22
C GLY A 42 -1.18 1.85 19.25
N LEU A 43 -1.53 1.93 17.96
CA LEU A 43 -0.93 1.09 16.93
C LEU A 43 0.25 1.78 16.27
N THR A 44 1.23 1.00 15.88
CA THR A 44 2.34 1.46 15.05
C THR A 44 2.15 0.87 13.65
N LEU A 45 2.21 1.71 12.64
CA LEU A 45 2.10 1.27 11.26
C LEU A 45 3.49 1.17 10.65
N SER A 46 3.81 0.00 10.12
CA SER A 46 5.01 -0.24 9.31
C SER A 46 4.55 -0.34 7.88
N ARG A 47 4.91 0.64 7.06
CA ARG A 47 4.45 0.73 5.67
C ARG A 47 5.59 0.43 4.72
N GLN A 48 5.29 -0.36 3.70
CA GLN A 48 6.21 -0.62 2.61
C GLN A 48 5.52 -0.24 1.30
N GLU A 49 6.03 0.78 0.63
CA GLU A 49 5.51 1.17 -0.67
C GLU A 49 5.99 0.19 -1.72
N CYS A 50 5.06 -0.24 -2.56
CA CYS A 50 5.35 -1.22 -3.61
C CYS A 50 4.79 -0.73 -4.94
N LEU A 51 5.48 -1.07 -6.01
CA LEU A 51 5.06 -0.74 -7.36
C LEU A 51 3.96 -1.67 -7.82
N VAL A 52 2.97 -1.12 -8.49
CA VAL A 52 1.87 -1.88 -9.09
C VAL A 52 1.30 -1.10 -10.28
N GLY A 53 0.70 -1.79 -11.22
CA GLY A 53 0.04 -1.19 -12.36
C GLY A 53 1.01 -0.55 -13.35
N GLY A 54 0.60 0.58 -13.95
CA GLY A 54 1.41 1.25 -14.96
C GLY A 54 2.75 1.74 -14.46
N ALA A 55 2.80 2.23 -13.23
CA ALA A 55 4.07 2.64 -12.62
C ALA A 55 5.04 1.46 -12.52
N ALA A 56 4.54 0.29 -12.19
CA ALA A 56 5.36 -0.92 -12.14
C ALA A 56 5.79 -1.36 -13.55
N ILE A 57 4.91 -1.26 -14.53
CA ILE A 57 5.23 -1.58 -15.92
C ILE A 57 6.39 -0.70 -16.41
N ASP A 58 6.31 0.60 -16.15
CA ASP A 58 7.36 1.54 -16.56
C ASP A 58 8.70 1.23 -15.90
N ALA A 59 8.69 0.80 -14.65
CA ALA A 59 9.92 0.54 -13.89
C ALA A 59 10.48 -0.86 -14.13
N THR A 60 9.63 -1.87 -14.28
CA THR A 60 10.05 -3.28 -14.26
C THR A 60 9.58 -4.09 -15.47
N GLY A 61 8.63 -3.59 -16.23
CA GLY A 61 8.01 -4.33 -17.33
C GLY A 61 6.82 -5.20 -16.90
N HIS A 62 6.50 -5.24 -15.62
CA HIS A 62 5.42 -6.07 -15.08
C HIS A 62 4.48 -5.25 -14.22
N ALA A 63 3.17 -5.47 -14.39
CA ALA A 63 2.15 -4.76 -13.61
C ALA A 63 2.14 -5.18 -12.14
N LEU A 64 2.53 -6.41 -11.87
CA LEU A 64 2.65 -6.92 -10.50
C LEU A 64 4.01 -7.59 -10.34
N PRO A 65 5.04 -6.80 -9.97
CA PRO A 65 6.37 -7.37 -9.77
C PRO A 65 6.39 -8.41 -8.64
N ALA A 66 7.33 -9.36 -8.76
CA ALA A 66 7.46 -10.42 -7.75
C ALA A 66 7.69 -9.86 -6.33
N ASP A 67 8.46 -8.77 -6.23
CA ASP A 67 8.72 -8.13 -4.95
C ASP A 67 7.44 -7.58 -4.33
N THR A 68 6.56 -6.99 -5.15
CA THR A 68 5.28 -6.47 -4.67
C THR A 68 4.39 -7.61 -4.19
N LEU A 69 4.31 -8.70 -4.97
CA LEU A 69 3.52 -9.85 -4.57
C LEU A 69 4.01 -10.42 -3.24
N ALA A 70 5.32 -10.58 -3.09
CA ALA A 70 5.89 -11.07 -1.84
C ALA A 70 5.58 -10.17 -0.66
N ALA A 71 5.68 -8.85 -0.85
CA ALA A 71 5.36 -7.89 0.19
C ALA A 71 3.89 -7.98 0.60
N CYS A 72 3.00 -8.14 -0.37
CA CYS A 72 1.56 -8.28 -0.09
C CYS A 72 1.26 -9.55 0.68
N GLU A 73 1.90 -10.65 0.32
CA GLU A 73 1.68 -11.92 1.00
C GLU A 73 2.17 -11.88 2.45
N ALA A 74 3.24 -11.13 2.70
CA ALA A 74 3.82 -11.01 4.03
C ALA A 74 3.13 -9.95 4.90
N ALA A 75 2.37 -9.05 4.30
CA ALA A 75 1.74 -7.93 5.02
C ALA A 75 0.50 -8.39 5.80
N ASP A 76 0.20 -7.64 6.85
CA ASP A 76 -1.05 -7.84 7.60
C ASP A 76 -2.24 -7.27 6.83
N ALA A 77 -2.01 -6.23 6.04
CA ALA A 77 -3.05 -5.60 5.24
C ALA A 77 -2.43 -4.96 4.00
N ILE A 78 -3.25 -4.71 3.01
CA ILE A 78 -2.85 -4.07 1.77
C ILE A 78 -3.69 -2.81 1.60
N LEU A 79 -3.01 -1.68 1.37
CA LEU A 79 -3.67 -0.42 1.07
C LEU A 79 -3.40 -0.11 -0.40
N PHE A 80 -4.46 -0.09 -1.18
CA PHE A 80 -4.38 0.01 -2.64
C PHE A 80 -5.02 1.30 -3.13
N GLY A 81 -4.31 2.04 -3.97
CA GLY A 81 -4.83 3.26 -4.57
C GLY A 81 -5.63 2.96 -5.84
N SER A 82 -5.02 3.20 -6.99
CA SER A 82 -5.67 2.91 -8.27
C SER A 82 -4.64 2.55 -9.32
N VAL A 83 -5.07 1.82 -10.33
CA VAL A 83 -4.19 1.43 -11.44
C VAL A 83 -4.85 1.79 -12.77
N GLY A 84 -4.01 1.92 -13.80
CA GLY A 84 -4.46 2.18 -15.14
C GLY A 84 -4.33 3.65 -15.53
N GLY A 85 -4.56 3.89 -16.78
CA GLY A 85 -4.50 5.21 -17.39
C GLY A 85 -4.31 5.11 -18.89
N PRO A 86 -4.54 6.21 -19.64
CA PRO A 86 -4.46 6.17 -21.10
C PRO A 86 -3.16 5.62 -21.64
N LYS A 87 -2.05 5.88 -20.96
CA LYS A 87 -0.73 5.43 -21.37
C LYS A 87 -0.63 3.91 -21.49
N TRP A 88 -1.39 3.17 -20.66
CA TRP A 88 -1.27 1.71 -20.57
C TRP A 88 -2.48 0.95 -21.11
N GLU A 89 -3.53 1.66 -21.55
CA GLU A 89 -4.76 1.01 -22.01
C GLU A 89 -4.57 0.11 -23.22
N SER A 90 -3.60 0.41 -24.07
CA SER A 90 -3.34 -0.36 -25.28
C SER A 90 -2.43 -1.57 -25.06
N LEU A 91 -1.92 -1.75 -23.82
CA LEU A 91 -1.04 -2.87 -23.56
C LEU A 91 -1.81 -4.19 -23.45
N PRO A 92 -1.17 -5.32 -23.80
CA PRO A 92 -1.81 -6.63 -23.64
C PRO A 92 -2.09 -6.92 -22.17
N PRO A 93 -3.11 -7.73 -21.88
CA PRO A 93 -3.36 -8.20 -20.53
C PRO A 93 -2.16 -8.94 -19.94
N GLN A 94 -1.97 -8.81 -18.64
CA GLN A 94 -0.88 -9.48 -17.91
C GLN A 94 -1.41 -10.39 -16.81
#